data_7c5145671a16d1a3a7472d9625630f24
#
_entry.id   7c5145671a16d1a3a7472d9625630f24
#
_cell.length_a   1.000
_cell.length_b   1.000
_cell.length_c   1.000
_cell.angle_alpha   90.00
_cell.angle_beta   90.00
_cell.angle_gamma   90.00
#
_symmetry.space_group_name_H-M   'P 1'
#
loop_
_entity.id
_entity.type
_entity.pdbx_description
1 polymer ?
#
loop_
_entity_poly.entity_id
_entity_poly.type
_entity_poly.pdbx_seq_one_letter_code
_entity_poly.pdbx_strand_id
1 'polypeptide(L)'
;MGWLRRCYLTVASEFSWRVPGRPQRLLGAFALAERGSMLDMFAAVEATKRRDMRKKYFHHGLDEGRHALIFAERVRAFGLLGRAEAALEDSGQLLEAGIVGGKTLFERMGEPEFLAFVYVAEADAVEQFNVYLERGLPDDATQAQLRAILKDEVFHVTYSRTEVDKYRKDGLPMDATLRK
;
A
#
# COMPACT_ATOMS: atom_id res chain seq x y z
N MET A 1 -9.73 -15.22 2.28
CA MET A 1 -9.71 -14.88 0.85
C MET A 1 -9.87 -16.12 -0.02
N GLY A 2 -10.58 -16.06 -1.17
CA GLY A 2 -10.97 -17.28 -1.92
C GLY A 2 -9.79 -17.89 -2.69
N TRP A 3 -9.76 -19.21 -2.78
CA TRP A 3 -8.80 -20.00 -3.55
C TRP A 3 -8.59 -19.48 -5.00
N LEU A 4 -9.65 -19.06 -5.66
CA LEU A 4 -9.61 -18.49 -7.02
C LEU A 4 -8.73 -17.22 -7.10
N ARG A 5 -8.82 -16.32 -6.12
CA ARG A 5 -7.99 -15.11 -6.07
C ARG A 5 -6.51 -15.45 -5.92
N ARG A 6 -6.18 -16.41 -5.04
CA ARG A 6 -4.80 -16.85 -4.87
C ARG A 6 -4.24 -17.50 -6.14
N CYS A 7 -5.04 -18.33 -6.85
CA CYS A 7 -4.65 -18.88 -8.16
C CYS A 7 -4.39 -17.77 -9.17
N TYR A 8 -5.27 -16.78 -9.27
CA TYR A 8 -5.08 -15.64 -10.16
C TYR A 8 -3.81 -14.86 -9.83
N LEU A 9 -3.61 -14.51 -8.56
CA LEU A 9 -2.40 -13.81 -8.11
C LEU A 9 -1.13 -14.62 -8.45
N THR A 10 -1.14 -15.92 -8.26
CA THR A 10 0.01 -16.78 -8.58
C THR A 10 0.35 -16.70 -10.08
N VAL A 11 -0.63 -16.87 -10.97
CA VAL A 11 -0.41 -16.83 -12.43
C VAL A 11 0.02 -15.42 -12.87
N ALA A 12 -0.67 -14.38 -12.41
CA ALA A 12 -0.34 -13.00 -12.72
C ALA A 12 1.06 -12.62 -12.23
N SER A 13 1.48 -13.13 -11.07
CA SER A 13 2.80 -12.91 -10.49
C SER A 13 3.90 -13.57 -11.31
N GLU A 14 3.74 -14.83 -11.70
CA GLU A 14 4.69 -15.53 -12.60
C GLU A 14 4.94 -14.70 -13.87
N PHE A 15 3.87 -14.22 -14.49
CA PHE A 15 4.00 -13.37 -15.69
C PHE A 15 4.69 -12.04 -15.40
N SER A 16 4.33 -11.38 -14.30
CA SER A 16 4.89 -10.07 -13.94
C SER A 16 6.38 -10.13 -13.61
N TRP A 17 6.85 -11.21 -12.99
CA TRP A 17 8.25 -11.33 -12.59
C TRP A 17 9.15 -11.97 -13.66
N ARG A 18 8.63 -12.79 -14.56
CA ARG A 18 9.43 -13.54 -15.56
C ARG A 18 9.47 -12.88 -16.94
N VAL A 19 8.54 -12.01 -17.26
CA VAL A 19 8.53 -11.32 -18.56
C VAL A 19 9.47 -10.10 -18.50
N PRO A 20 10.45 -10.00 -19.42
CA PRO A 20 11.42 -8.89 -19.44
C PRO A 20 10.76 -7.50 -19.39
N GLY A 21 11.27 -6.62 -18.55
CA GLY A 21 10.77 -5.26 -18.36
C GLY A 21 9.51 -5.12 -17.50
N ARG A 22 8.87 -6.23 -17.12
CA ARG A 22 7.69 -6.19 -16.24
C ARG A 22 8.04 -6.05 -14.76
N PRO A 23 9.08 -6.72 -14.21
CA PRO A 23 9.47 -6.51 -12.82
C PRO A 23 9.71 -5.04 -12.48
N GLN A 24 10.38 -4.32 -13.39
CA GLN A 24 10.66 -2.91 -13.20
C GLN A 24 9.40 -2.03 -13.17
N ARG A 25 8.43 -2.33 -14.04
CA ARG A 25 7.14 -1.64 -14.05
C ARG A 25 6.32 -1.94 -12.81
N LEU A 26 6.37 -3.20 -12.34
CA LEU A 26 5.69 -3.62 -11.12
C LEU A 26 6.28 -2.92 -9.89
N LEU A 27 7.60 -2.92 -9.76
CA LEU A 27 8.30 -2.22 -8.68
C LEU A 27 8.07 -0.70 -8.71
N GLY A 28 8.03 -0.12 -9.91
CA GLY A 28 7.68 1.30 -10.10
C GLY A 28 6.24 1.60 -9.68
N ALA A 29 5.30 0.71 -10.00
CA ALA A 29 3.92 0.86 -9.56
C ALA A 29 3.79 0.75 -8.03
N PHE A 30 4.54 -0.14 -7.37
CA PHE A 30 4.61 -0.18 -5.91
C PHE A 30 5.18 1.11 -5.34
N ALA A 31 6.32 1.61 -5.87
CA ALA A 31 6.91 2.87 -5.40
C ALA A 31 5.89 4.03 -5.44
N LEU A 32 5.05 4.09 -6.47
CA LEU A 32 4.00 5.10 -6.59
C LEU A 32 2.84 4.86 -5.60
N ALA A 33 2.42 3.62 -5.44
CA ALA A 33 1.35 3.26 -4.52
C ALA A 33 1.73 3.60 -3.07
N GLU A 34 2.93 3.20 -2.63
CA GLU A 34 3.46 3.50 -1.29
C GLU A 34 3.58 5.02 -1.06
N ARG A 35 4.04 5.75 -2.09
CA ARG A 35 4.10 7.20 -1.99
C ARG A 35 2.72 7.84 -1.87
N GLY A 36 1.73 7.33 -2.60
CA GLY A 36 0.33 7.74 -2.47
C GLY A 36 -0.20 7.47 -1.06
N SER A 37 0.03 6.27 -0.55
CA SER A 37 -0.34 5.88 0.82
C SER A 37 0.30 6.78 1.87
N MET A 38 1.61 7.09 1.75
CA MET A 38 2.30 8.04 2.62
C MET A 38 1.55 9.39 2.70
N LEU A 39 1.15 9.94 1.56
CA LEU A 39 0.47 11.22 1.49
C LEU A 39 -0.93 11.17 2.11
N ASP A 40 -1.67 10.10 1.87
CA ASP A 40 -2.99 9.87 2.48
C ASP A 40 -2.87 9.73 4.01
N MET A 41 -1.83 9.04 4.51
CA MET A 41 -1.56 8.92 5.93
C MET A 41 -1.24 10.28 6.57
N PHE A 42 -0.40 11.11 5.95
CA PHE A 42 -0.10 12.44 6.48
C PHE A 42 -1.32 13.37 6.43
N ALA A 43 -2.15 13.28 5.40
CA ALA A 43 -3.42 13.98 5.37
C ALA A 43 -4.35 13.53 6.52
N ALA A 44 -4.37 12.23 6.82
CA ALA A 44 -5.12 11.70 7.96
C ALA A 44 -4.56 12.18 9.32
N VAL A 45 -3.23 12.36 9.45
CA VAL A 45 -2.60 12.95 10.64
C VAL A 45 -3.16 14.35 10.93
N GLU A 46 -3.30 15.18 9.89
CA GLU A 46 -3.80 16.56 10.03
C GLU A 46 -5.31 16.59 10.31
N ALA A 47 -6.08 15.71 9.67
CA ALA A 47 -7.53 15.75 9.71
C ALA A 47 -8.15 15.01 10.92
N THR A 48 -7.49 13.99 11.48
CA THR A 48 -8.07 13.19 12.57
C THR A 48 -8.14 14.00 13.88
N LYS A 49 -9.28 13.86 14.57
CA LYS A 49 -9.47 14.41 15.94
C LYS A 49 -8.95 13.44 17.00
N ARG A 50 -8.63 12.21 16.66
CA ARG A 50 -8.20 11.17 17.59
C ARG A 50 -6.68 11.22 17.80
N ARG A 51 -6.25 11.58 19.01
CA ARG A 51 -4.81 11.68 19.34
C ARG A 51 -4.06 10.36 19.20
N ASP A 52 -4.70 9.24 19.55
CA ASP A 52 -4.14 7.90 19.42
C ASP A 52 -3.96 7.50 17.94
N MET A 53 -4.90 7.86 17.09
CA MET A 53 -4.84 7.59 15.65
C MET A 53 -3.83 8.47 14.94
N ARG A 54 -3.70 9.76 15.34
CA ARG A 54 -2.70 10.67 14.77
C ARG A 54 -1.30 10.08 14.82
N LYS A 55 -0.93 9.46 15.96
CA LYS A 55 0.38 8.80 16.11
C LYS A 55 0.50 7.58 15.18
N LYS A 56 -0.54 6.77 15.05
CA LYS A 56 -0.54 5.59 14.18
C LYS A 56 -0.39 5.98 12.71
N TYR A 57 -1.20 6.93 12.23
CA TYR A 57 -1.12 7.45 10.87
C TYR A 57 0.26 8.05 10.57
N PHE A 58 0.85 8.79 11.53
CA PHE A 58 2.18 9.36 11.35
C PHE A 58 3.25 8.29 11.15
N HIS A 59 3.29 7.27 12.00
CA HIS A 59 4.25 6.16 11.86
C HIS A 59 4.01 5.37 10.58
N HIS A 60 2.77 5.06 10.27
CA HIS A 60 2.41 4.39 9.02
C HIS A 60 2.91 5.21 7.80
N GLY A 61 2.61 6.50 7.73
CA GLY A 61 3.11 7.35 6.65
C GLY A 61 4.63 7.39 6.52
N LEU A 62 5.38 7.32 7.63
CA LEU A 62 6.85 7.20 7.58
C LEU A 62 7.30 5.86 7.00
N ASP A 63 6.63 4.77 7.35
CA ASP A 63 6.92 3.44 6.82
C ASP A 63 6.65 3.38 5.30
N GLU A 64 5.50 3.89 4.84
CA GLU A 64 5.14 4.00 3.42
C GLU A 64 6.17 4.81 2.62
N GLY A 65 6.62 5.94 3.17
CA GLY A 65 7.68 6.74 2.55
C GLY A 65 8.99 5.96 2.39
N ARG A 66 9.35 5.15 3.36
CA ARG A 66 10.52 4.26 3.32
C ARG A 66 10.32 3.14 2.31
N HIS A 67 9.15 2.51 2.25
CA HIS A 67 8.81 1.47 1.26
C HIS A 67 8.91 2.01 -0.17
N ALA A 68 8.37 3.21 -0.42
CA ALA A 68 8.46 3.88 -1.71
C ALA A 68 9.91 4.04 -2.18
N LEU A 69 10.81 4.48 -1.28
CA LEU A 69 12.24 4.62 -1.57
C LEU A 69 12.90 3.27 -1.88
N ILE A 70 12.59 2.22 -1.11
CA ILE A 70 13.09 0.86 -1.32
C ILE A 70 12.71 0.37 -2.73
N PHE A 71 11.44 0.49 -3.11
CA PHE A 71 10.99 0.08 -4.43
C PHE A 71 11.62 0.92 -5.55
N ALA A 72 11.77 2.23 -5.37
CA ALA A 72 12.45 3.10 -6.33
C ALA A 72 13.92 2.72 -6.53
N GLU A 73 14.64 2.39 -5.46
CA GLU A 73 16.02 1.88 -5.53
C GLU A 73 16.10 0.56 -6.29
N ARG A 74 15.14 -0.34 -6.10
CA ARG A 74 15.09 -1.60 -6.86
C ARG A 74 14.88 -1.36 -8.35
N VAL A 75 14.01 -0.42 -8.73
CA VAL A 75 13.84 -0.02 -10.15
C VAL A 75 15.14 0.49 -10.74
N ARG A 76 15.90 1.33 -10.01
CA ARG A 76 17.21 1.85 -10.44
C ARG A 76 18.23 0.73 -10.64
N ALA A 77 18.26 -0.25 -9.74
CA ALA A 77 19.15 -1.41 -9.84
C ALA A 77 18.94 -2.24 -11.11
N PHE A 78 17.76 -2.19 -11.71
CA PHE A 78 17.46 -2.81 -13.01
C PHE A 78 17.81 -1.92 -14.22
N GLY A 79 18.48 -0.79 -14.01
CA GLY A 79 19.00 0.08 -15.11
C GLY A 79 17.96 0.96 -15.80
N LEU A 80 16.82 1.21 -15.20
CA LEU A 80 15.73 2.03 -15.76
C LEU A 80 15.63 3.41 -15.07
N LEU A 81 16.76 4.07 -14.85
CA LEU A 81 16.88 5.35 -14.16
C LEU A 81 15.85 6.41 -14.65
N GLY A 82 15.76 6.67 -15.94
CA GLY A 82 14.91 7.73 -16.48
C GLY A 82 13.41 7.52 -16.30
N ARG A 83 12.93 6.25 -16.24
CA ARG A 83 11.50 5.94 -16.06
C ARG A 83 11.07 5.92 -14.59
N ALA A 84 11.97 5.57 -13.67
CA ALA A 84 11.70 5.62 -12.24
C ALA A 84 11.65 7.07 -11.74
N GLU A 85 12.53 7.94 -12.28
CA GLU A 85 12.52 9.35 -11.96
C GLU A 85 11.27 10.04 -12.52
N ALA A 86 10.89 9.79 -13.76
CA ALA A 86 9.63 10.28 -14.33
C ALA A 86 8.41 9.83 -13.53
N ALA A 87 8.37 8.57 -13.08
CA ALA A 87 7.29 8.06 -12.24
C ALA A 87 7.25 8.69 -10.84
N LEU A 88 8.40 9.10 -10.29
CA LEU A 88 8.49 9.82 -9.01
C LEU A 88 8.24 11.33 -9.19
N GLU A 89 8.56 11.90 -10.34
CA GLU A 89 8.24 13.28 -10.70
C GLU A 89 6.74 13.49 -10.94
N ASP A 90 6.05 12.50 -11.51
CA ASP A 90 4.58 12.47 -11.62
C ASP A 90 3.84 12.36 -10.28
N SER A 91 4.55 12.29 -9.18
CA SER A 91 3.93 12.27 -7.84
C SER A 91 3.16 13.55 -7.50
N GLY A 92 3.45 14.67 -8.18
CA GLY A 92 2.60 15.86 -8.15
C GLY A 92 1.20 15.58 -8.71
N GLN A 93 1.11 14.84 -9.81
CA GLN A 93 -0.17 14.44 -10.43
C GLN A 93 -0.94 13.44 -9.54
N LEU A 94 -0.23 12.56 -8.82
CA LEU A 94 -0.85 11.65 -7.85
C LEU A 94 -1.41 12.39 -6.63
N LEU A 95 -0.70 13.42 -6.15
CA LEU A 95 -1.21 14.32 -5.11
C LEU A 95 -2.47 15.06 -5.60
N GLU A 96 -2.44 15.60 -6.82
CA GLU A 96 -3.60 16.27 -7.43
C GLU A 96 -4.74 15.27 -7.66
N ALA A 97 -4.45 14.04 -8.10
CA ALA A 97 -5.46 12.98 -8.26
C ALA A 97 -6.06 12.49 -6.94
N GLY A 98 -5.30 12.50 -5.84
CA GLY A 98 -5.78 12.19 -4.49
C GLY A 98 -6.68 13.29 -3.92
N ILE A 99 -6.56 14.53 -4.40
CA ILE A 99 -7.36 15.68 -3.97
C ILE A 99 -8.49 15.93 -4.98
N VAL A 100 -9.60 15.24 -4.83
CA VAL A 100 -10.78 15.44 -5.69
C VAL A 100 -11.73 16.46 -5.05
N GLY A 101 -12.00 17.53 -5.77
CA GLY A 101 -12.88 18.60 -5.28
C GLY A 101 -12.33 19.32 -4.05
N GLY A 102 -11.01 19.45 -3.93
CA GLY A 102 -10.32 20.10 -2.80
C GLY A 102 -10.31 19.29 -1.51
N LYS A 103 -10.69 18.01 -1.55
CA LYS A 103 -10.73 17.12 -0.36
C LYS A 103 -9.81 15.92 -0.53
N THR A 104 -9.09 15.60 0.54
CA THR A 104 -8.28 14.38 0.64
C THR A 104 -9.14 13.12 0.70
N LEU A 105 -8.54 11.95 0.51
CA LEU A 105 -9.23 10.67 0.63
C LEU A 105 -9.90 10.52 2.02
N PHE A 106 -9.17 10.87 3.08
CA PHE A 106 -9.68 10.85 4.46
C PHE A 106 -10.91 11.76 4.66
N GLU A 107 -10.88 12.98 4.12
CA GLU A 107 -12.01 13.93 4.23
C GLU A 107 -13.24 13.50 3.44
N ARG A 108 -13.04 12.75 2.34
CA ARG A 108 -14.15 12.23 1.52
C ARG A 108 -14.82 11.02 2.14
N MET A 109 -14.02 10.13 2.70
CA MET A 109 -14.51 8.88 3.28
C MET A 109 -14.97 9.05 4.73
N GLY A 110 -14.29 9.90 5.49
CA GLY A 110 -14.36 9.89 6.94
C GLY A 110 -13.52 8.76 7.55
N GLU A 111 -13.17 8.88 8.83
CA GLU A 111 -12.20 8.00 9.48
C GLU A 111 -12.58 6.51 9.46
N PRO A 112 -13.85 6.08 9.69
CA PRO A 112 -14.20 4.67 9.66
C PRO A 112 -14.02 4.01 8.28
N GLU A 113 -14.48 4.66 7.21
CA GLU A 113 -14.34 4.15 5.83
C GLU A 113 -12.89 4.19 5.38
N PHE A 114 -12.14 5.23 5.74
CA PHE A 114 -10.72 5.34 5.44
C PHE A 114 -9.93 4.18 6.08
N LEU A 115 -10.18 3.87 7.36
CA LEU A 115 -9.56 2.74 8.04
C LEU A 115 -9.93 1.39 7.42
N ALA A 116 -11.17 1.24 6.95
CA ALA A 116 -11.57 0.03 6.23
C ALA A 116 -10.83 -0.09 4.89
N PHE A 117 -10.67 1.01 4.17
CA PHE A 117 -9.88 1.07 2.94
C PHE A 117 -8.43 0.68 3.20
N VAL A 118 -7.79 1.31 4.20
CA VAL A 118 -6.41 0.99 4.62
C VAL A 118 -6.29 -0.51 4.95
N TYR A 119 -7.17 -1.04 5.79
CA TYR A 119 -7.15 -2.46 6.16
C TYR A 119 -7.19 -3.39 4.95
N VAL A 120 -8.05 -3.11 3.97
CA VAL A 120 -8.17 -3.95 2.77
C VAL A 120 -6.93 -3.83 1.89
N ALA A 121 -6.44 -2.62 1.66
CA ALA A 121 -5.26 -2.36 0.83
C ALA A 121 -4.01 -3.08 1.41
N GLU A 122 -3.76 -2.93 2.71
CA GLU A 122 -2.63 -3.56 3.39
C GLU A 122 -2.75 -5.10 3.40
N ALA A 123 -3.96 -5.62 3.65
CA ALA A 123 -4.18 -7.07 3.60
C ALA A 123 -3.92 -7.66 2.21
N ASP A 124 -4.25 -6.90 1.17
CA ASP A 124 -3.99 -7.27 -0.21
C ASP A 124 -2.49 -7.24 -0.53
N ALA A 125 -1.76 -6.23 -0.05
CA ALA A 125 -0.30 -6.12 -0.19
C ALA A 125 0.41 -7.30 0.51
N VAL A 126 0.02 -7.60 1.76
CA VAL A 126 0.55 -8.76 2.51
C VAL A 126 0.36 -10.06 1.74
N GLU A 127 -0.84 -10.31 1.18
CA GLU A 127 -1.08 -11.53 0.41
C GLU A 127 -0.21 -11.57 -0.86
N GLN A 128 -0.12 -10.47 -1.58
CA GLN A 128 0.64 -10.37 -2.81
C GLN A 128 2.14 -10.60 -2.58
N PHE A 129 2.71 -9.97 -1.55
CA PHE A 129 4.13 -10.13 -1.22
C PHE A 129 4.44 -11.54 -0.73
N ASN A 130 3.55 -12.16 0.03
CA ASN A 130 3.69 -13.57 0.42
C ASN A 130 3.71 -14.49 -0.80
N VAL A 131 2.83 -14.31 -1.79
CA VAL A 131 2.86 -15.09 -3.04
C VAL A 131 4.20 -14.93 -3.76
N TYR A 132 4.75 -13.70 -3.84
CA TYR A 132 6.06 -13.48 -4.45
C TYR A 132 7.18 -14.23 -3.74
N LEU A 133 7.21 -14.16 -2.41
CA LEU A 133 8.25 -14.79 -1.58
C LEU A 133 8.14 -16.32 -1.59
N GLU A 134 6.94 -16.88 -1.47
CA GLU A 134 6.70 -18.33 -1.49
C GLU A 134 7.10 -18.96 -2.84
N ARG A 135 6.91 -18.20 -3.92
CA ARG A 135 7.23 -18.64 -5.28
C ARG A 135 8.69 -18.36 -5.68
N GLY A 136 9.43 -17.60 -4.88
CA GLY A 136 10.79 -17.20 -5.19
C GLY A 136 10.90 -16.40 -6.50
N LEU A 137 9.87 -15.59 -6.82
CA LEU A 137 9.76 -14.90 -8.10
C LEU A 137 10.75 -13.74 -8.27
N PRO A 138 10.93 -12.84 -7.26
CA PRO A 138 11.94 -11.78 -7.35
C PRO A 138 13.36 -12.32 -7.11
N ASP A 139 14.35 -11.55 -7.53
CA ASP A 139 15.76 -11.79 -7.16
C ASP A 139 15.96 -11.68 -5.63
N ASP A 140 17.09 -12.25 -5.14
CA ASP A 140 17.35 -12.34 -3.70
C ASP A 140 17.35 -10.98 -3.00
N ALA A 141 17.87 -9.94 -3.64
CA ALA A 141 17.89 -8.60 -3.06
C ALA A 141 16.48 -8.03 -2.92
N THR A 142 15.63 -8.20 -3.93
CA THR A 142 14.22 -7.81 -3.87
C THR A 142 13.45 -8.64 -2.84
N GLN A 143 13.72 -9.96 -2.75
CA GLN A 143 13.12 -10.80 -1.71
C GLN A 143 13.48 -10.33 -0.29
N ALA A 144 14.74 -9.94 -0.07
CA ALA A 144 15.19 -9.42 1.23
C ALA A 144 14.42 -8.14 1.61
N GLN A 145 14.22 -7.24 0.66
CA GLN A 145 13.47 -6.00 0.87
C GLN A 145 11.98 -6.28 1.14
N LEU A 146 11.35 -7.16 0.35
CA LEU A 146 9.95 -7.55 0.58
C LEU A 146 9.74 -8.19 1.96
N ARG A 147 10.70 -8.99 2.46
CA ARG A 147 10.61 -9.56 3.82
C ARG A 147 10.70 -8.47 4.90
N ALA A 148 11.45 -7.41 4.67
CA ALA A 148 11.54 -6.28 5.59
C ALA A 148 10.23 -5.47 5.59
N ILE A 149 9.73 -5.10 4.42
CA ILE A 149 8.45 -4.38 4.24
C ILE A 149 7.30 -5.17 4.88
N LEU A 150 7.22 -6.47 4.62
CA LEU A 150 6.12 -7.33 5.09
C LEU A 150 5.91 -7.29 6.61
N LYS A 151 6.94 -6.99 7.39
CA LYS A 151 6.82 -6.85 8.85
C LYS A 151 5.99 -5.62 9.23
N ASP A 152 6.18 -4.54 8.50
CA ASP A 152 5.48 -3.29 8.72
C ASP A 152 4.03 -3.41 8.23
N GLU A 153 3.82 -4.04 7.05
CA GLU A 153 2.48 -4.30 6.50
C GLU A 153 1.61 -5.15 7.44
N VAL A 154 2.20 -6.17 8.08
CA VAL A 154 1.48 -6.97 9.10
C VAL A 154 1.05 -6.10 10.29
N PHE A 155 1.85 -5.12 10.68
CA PHE A 155 1.47 -4.16 11.72
C PHE A 155 0.36 -3.22 11.23
N HIS A 156 0.45 -2.72 9.99
CA HIS A 156 -0.56 -1.85 9.37
C HIS A 156 -1.92 -2.57 9.29
N VAL A 157 -1.95 -3.81 8.83
CA VAL A 157 -3.14 -4.67 8.84
C VAL A 157 -3.70 -4.83 10.26
N THR A 158 -2.84 -5.10 11.22
CA THR A 158 -3.26 -5.40 12.60
C THR A 158 -3.93 -4.22 13.26
N TYR A 159 -3.33 -3.03 13.17
CA TYR A 159 -3.92 -1.85 13.83
C TYR A 159 -5.18 -1.38 13.10
N SER A 160 -5.18 -1.33 11.78
CA SER A 160 -6.34 -0.88 11.00
C SER A 160 -7.54 -1.79 11.21
N ARG A 161 -7.34 -3.12 11.18
CA ARG A 161 -8.36 -4.10 11.54
C ARG A 161 -8.91 -3.89 12.94
N THR A 162 -8.02 -3.68 13.92
CA THR A 162 -8.42 -3.45 15.32
C THR A 162 -9.34 -2.23 15.43
N GLU A 163 -9.04 -1.15 14.71
CA GLU A 163 -9.87 0.06 14.72
C GLU A 163 -11.19 -0.15 13.97
N VAL A 164 -11.19 -0.85 12.84
CA VAL A 164 -12.42 -1.26 12.13
C VAL A 164 -13.32 -2.10 13.04
N ASP A 165 -12.76 -3.06 13.79
CA ASP A 165 -13.52 -3.90 14.73
C ASP A 165 -14.11 -3.09 15.90
N LYS A 166 -13.46 -2.00 16.33
CA LYS A 166 -14.05 -1.06 17.31
C LYS A 166 -15.30 -0.38 16.75
N TYR A 167 -15.19 0.21 15.55
CA TYR A 167 -16.33 0.84 14.87
C TYR A 167 -17.50 -0.15 14.65
N ARG A 168 -17.18 -1.40 14.32
CA ARG A 168 -18.21 -2.46 14.19
C ARG A 168 -18.93 -2.72 15.51
N LYS A 169 -18.21 -2.77 16.64
CA LYS A 169 -18.78 -2.93 17.99
C LYS A 169 -19.64 -1.74 18.39
N ASP A 170 -19.28 -0.54 17.92
CA ASP A 170 -20.04 0.69 18.14
C ASP A 170 -21.28 0.81 17.22
N GLY A 171 -21.58 -0.22 16.42
CA GLY A 171 -22.79 -0.33 15.59
C GLY A 171 -22.67 0.26 14.19
N LEU A 172 -21.46 0.65 13.73
CA LEU A 172 -21.28 1.08 12.34
C LEU A 172 -21.31 -0.11 11.38
N PRO A 173 -21.93 0.01 10.18
CA PRO A 173 -22.08 -1.08 9.21
C PRO A 173 -20.79 -1.37 8.42
N MET A 174 -19.69 -1.64 9.12
CA MET A 174 -18.36 -1.82 8.53
C MET A 174 -18.30 -2.98 7.53
N ASP A 175 -19.14 -4.00 7.65
CA ASP A 175 -19.16 -5.14 6.72
C ASP A 175 -19.63 -4.75 5.31
N ALA A 176 -20.45 -3.72 5.17
CA ALA A 176 -20.82 -3.17 3.87
C ALA A 176 -19.66 -2.39 3.24
N THR A 177 -18.89 -1.69 4.04
CA THR A 177 -17.70 -0.93 3.61
C THR A 177 -16.59 -1.86 3.14
N LEU A 178 -16.35 -2.96 3.86
CA LEU A 178 -15.31 -3.94 3.51
C LEU A 178 -15.62 -4.78 2.24
N ARG A 179 -16.84 -4.72 1.71
CA ARG A 179 -17.25 -5.43 0.49
C ARG A 179 -17.28 -4.58 -0.77
N LYS A 180 -17.10 -3.27 -0.66
CA LYS A 180 -17.00 -2.34 -1.78
C LYS A 180 -15.60 -2.33 -2.36
#